data_425c82fb6064066cb5ec5f0501a74015
#
_entry.id   425c82fb6064066cb5ec5f0501a74015
#
_cell.length_a   1.000
_cell.length_b   1.000
_cell.length_c   1.000
_cell.angle_alpha   90.00
_cell.angle_beta   90.00
_cell.angle_gamma   90.00
#
_symmetry.space_group_name_H-M   'P 1'
#
loop_
_entity.id
_entity.type
_entity.pdbx_description
1 polymer ?
#
loop_
_entity_poly.entity_id
_entity_poly.type
_entity_poly.pdbx_seq_one_letter_code
_entity_poly.pdbx_strand_id
1 'polypeptide(L)'
;MSDEGFQGEAENSGTRNLLDEFDRVIASLPPGDPIRGELLDLRPEICDRDEMVAEARRMIEKLEEVVKKVTSPANRIGTFLGASSASTAHVVVGGADYYCNVDPRIPLAKLKKGTRVLLNEAFVIVGDLGFETAGPVTKITEVIGDDRLRVGSEHGLHSMVLQRSSDLAHSTLKSGDEVRVE
;
A
#
# COMPACT_ATOMS: atom_id res chain seq x y z
N MET A 1 -7.57 -6.77 11.36
CA MET A 1 -7.98 -8.13 11.76
C MET A 1 -8.65 -8.71 10.51
N SER A 2 -8.00 -9.41 9.96
CA SER A 2 -7.65 -10.41 8.99
C SER A 2 -8.72 -11.51 8.96
N ASP A 3 -9.45 -11.58 7.87
CA ASP A 3 -10.34 -12.71 7.59
C ASP A 3 -10.35 -13.06 6.07
N GLU A 4 -9.20 -13.07 5.43
CA GLU A 4 -9.08 -13.43 4.01
C GLU A 4 -8.20 -14.66 3.72
N GLY A 5 -7.77 -15.37 4.76
CA GLY A 5 -6.87 -16.53 4.62
C GLY A 5 -7.53 -17.91 4.62
N PHE A 6 -8.86 -18.03 4.82
CA PHE A 6 -9.47 -19.33 5.17
C PHE A 6 -10.34 -19.97 4.09
N GLN A 7 -10.59 -19.34 2.95
CA GLN A 7 -11.52 -19.90 1.94
C GLN A 7 -10.84 -20.84 0.91
N GLY A 8 -9.55 -20.71 0.66
CA GLY A 8 -8.87 -21.53 -0.35
C GLY A 8 -8.63 -22.98 0.04
N GLU A 9 -8.44 -23.29 1.32
CA GLU A 9 -8.17 -24.67 1.77
C GLU A 9 -9.45 -25.52 1.92
N ALA A 10 -10.60 -24.91 2.20
CA ALA A 10 -11.86 -25.63 2.37
C ALA A 10 -12.44 -26.13 1.04
N GLU A 11 -12.26 -25.41 -0.07
CA GLU A 11 -12.79 -25.84 -1.38
C GLU A 11 -11.96 -26.95 -2.03
N ASN A 12 -10.64 -26.96 -1.83
CA ASN A 12 -9.77 -28.04 -2.32
C ASN A 12 -9.97 -29.36 -1.55
N SER A 13 -10.40 -29.28 -0.30
CA SER A 13 -10.79 -30.41 0.53
C SER A 13 -12.10 -31.05 0.07
N GLY A 14 -13.07 -30.26 -0.43
CA GLY A 14 -14.36 -30.75 -0.93
C GLY A 14 -14.25 -31.58 -2.20
N THR A 15 -13.40 -31.19 -3.15
CA THR A 15 -13.24 -31.89 -4.44
C THR A 15 -12.50 -33.22 -4.27
N ARG A 16 -11.47 -33.26 -3.41
CA ARG A 16 -10.81 -34.54 -3.07
C ARG A 16 -11.74 -35.52 -2.39
N ASN A 17 -12.63 -35.02 -1.55
CA ASN A 17 -13.61 -35.86 -0.87
C ASN A 17 -14.64 -36.47 -1.84
N LEU A 18 -15.03 -35.75 -2.89
CA LEU A 18 -15.95 -36.27 -3.91
C LEU A 18 -15.34 -37.37 -4.77
N LEU A 19 -14.10 -37.25 -5.21
CA LEU A 19 -13.39 -38.27 -5.95
C LEU A 19 -13.13 -39.52 -5.08
N ASP A 20 -12.76 -39.32 -3.81
CA ASP A 20 -12.60 -40.40 -2.84
C ASP A 20 -13.90 -41.16 -2.58
N GLU A 21 -15.04 -40.43 -2.51
CA GLU A 21 -16.36 -41.04 -2.41
C GLU A 21 -16.73 -41.79 -3.68
N PHE A 22 -16.48 -41.21 -4.85
CA PHE A 22 -16.70 -41.86 -6.13
C PHE A 22 -15.92 -43.17 -6.25
N ASP A 23 -14.63 -43.16 -5.90
CA ASP A 23 -13.76 -44.33 -5.88
C ASP A 23 -14.25 -45.38 -4.87
N ARG A 24 -14.81 -44.98 -3.73
CA ARG A 24 -15.43 -45.91 -2.76
C ARG A 24 -16.68 -46.58 -3.32
N VAL A 25 -17.52 -45.82 -4.06
CA VAL A 25 -18.73 -46.40 -4.72
C VAL A 25 -18.30 -47.44 -5.75
N ILE A 26 -17.31 -47.13 -6.60
CA ILE A 26 -16.79 -48.07 -7.58
C ILE A 26 -16.23 -49.34 -6.89
N ALA A 27 -15.51 -49.14 -5.78
CA ALA A 27 -14.95 -50.27 -5.03
C ALA A 27 -15.99 -51.15 -4.34
N SER A 28 -17.17 -50.58 -4.02
CA SER A 28 -18.29 -51.32 -3.38
C SER A 28 -19.08 -52.21 -4.35
N LEU A 29 -18.96 -52.00 -5.67
CA LEU A 29 -19.68 -52.74 -6.68
C LEU A 29 -18.96 -54.05 -7.02
N PRO A 30 -19.70 -55.19 -7.29
CA PRO A 30 -19.14 -56.45 -7.63
C PRO A 30 -18.28 -56.42 -8.92
N PRO A 31 -17.20 -57.22 -9.01
CA PRO A 31 -16.42 -57.34 -10.24
C PRO A 31 -17.23 -57.99 -11.37
N GLY A 32 -17.83 -57.28 -12.23
CA GLY A 32 -18.69 -57.76 -13.31
C GLY A 32 -20.06 -57.08 -13.36
N ASP A 33 -20.28 -56.14 -12.44
CA ASP A 33 -21.43 -55.25 -12.51
C ASP A 33 -21.26 -54.28 -13.71
N PRO A 34 -22.24 -54.20 -14.64
CA PRO A 34 -22.17 -53.30 -15.79
C PRO A 34 -22.00 -51.83 -15.37
N ILE A 35 -22.64 -51.40 -14.26
CA ILE A 35 -22.55 -50.04 -13.73
C ILE A 35 -21.09 -49.71 -13.30
N ARG A 36 -20.36 -50.69 -12.77
CA ARG A 36 -18.97 -50.49 -12.39
C ARG A 36 -18.07 -50.13 -13.60
N GLY A 37 -18.33 -50.77 -14.76
CA GLY A 37 -17.65 -50.47 -16.00
C GLY A 37 -17.92 -49.05 -16.47
N GLU A 38 -19.18 -48.64 -16.49
CA GLU A 38 -19.59 -47.28 -16.88
C GLU A 38 -18.97 -46.20 -15.97
N LEU A 39 -18.94 -46.43 -14.65
CA LEU A 39 -18.31 -45.49 -13.70
C LEU A 39 -16.80 -45.41 -13.87
N LEU A 40 -16.14 -46.52 -14.17
CA LEU A 40 -14.72 -46.53 -14.45
C LEU A 40 -14.36 -45.73 -15.72
N ASP A 41 -15.20 -45.84 -16.75
CA ASP A 41 -15.05 -45.08 -18.00
C ASP A 41 -15.28 -43.59 -17.84
N LEU A 42 -16.15 -43.20 -16.92
CA LEU A 42 -16.42 -41.77 -16.58
C LEU A 42 -15.34 -41.13 -15.69
N ARG A 43 -14.63 -41.93 -14.92
CA ARG A 43 -13.63 -41.44 -13.96
C ARG A 43 -12.58 -40.51 -14.58
N PRO A 44 -11.96 -40.82 -15.72
CA PRO A 44 -11.02 -39.94 -16.39
C PRO A 44 -11.61 -38.58 -16.74
N GLU A 45 -12.84 -38.56 -17.27
CA GLU A 45 -13.53 -37.29 -17.62
C GLU A 45 -13.77 -36.40 -16.40
N ILE A 46 -14.08 -36.98 -15.25
CA ILE A 46 -14.27 -36.22 -13.99
C ILE A 46 -12.93 -35.66 -13.53
N CYS A 47 -11.86 -36.44 -13.56
CA CYS A 47 -10.50 -35.96 -13.22
C CYS A 47 -10.07 -34.82 -14.13
N ASP A 48 -10.21 -34.96 -15.44
CA ASP A 48 -9.84 -33.92 -16.41
C ASP A 48 -10.61 -32.61 -16.19
N ARG A 49 -11.91 -32.72 -15.86
CA ARG A 49 -12.72 -31.52 -15.52
C ARG A 49 -12.28 -30.85 -14.24
N ASP A 50 -11.96 -31.63 -13.22
CA ASP A 50 -11.47 -31.08 -11.95
C ASP A 50 -10.11 -30.38 -12.12
N GLU A 51 -9.21 -30.95 -12.93
CA GLU A 51 -7.94 -30.32 -13.28
C GLU A 51 -8.17 -29.01 -14.05
N MET A 52 -9.07 -28.98 -15.04
CA MET A 52 -9.44 -27.77 -15.77
C MET A 52 -10.03 -26.68 -14.86
N VAL A 53 -10.90 -27.07 -13.94
CA VAL A 53 -11.49 -26.12 -12.96
C VAL A 53 -10.43 -25.57 -12.04
N ALA A 54 -9.52 -26.40 -11.54
CA ALA A 54 -8.41 -25.97 -10.69
C ALA A 54 -7.46 -25.00 -11.42
N GLU A 55 -7.19 -25.27 -12.70
CA GLU A 55 -6.36 -24.40 -13.53
C GLU A 55 -7.06 -23.05 -13.81
N ALA A 56 -8.35 -23.07 -14.14
CA ALA A 56 -9.14 -21.88 -14.35
C ALA A 56 -9.20 -21.00 -13.09
N ARG A 57 -9.37 -21.57 -11.91
CA ARG A 57 -9.33 -20.84 -10.63
C ARG A 57 -8.00 -20.17 -10.40
N ARG A 58 -6.88 -20.88 -10.60
CA ARG A 58 -5.53 -20.29 -10.50
C ARG A 58 -5.32 -19.11 -11.48
N MET A 59 -5.91 -19.22 -12.67
CA MET A 59 -5.82 -18.16 -13.66
C MET A 59 -6.66 -16.94 -13.28
N ILE A 60 -7.85 -17.16 -12.72
CA ILE A 60 -8.71 -16.09 -12.18
C ILE A 60 -8.00 -15.36 -11.04
N GLU A 61 -7.44 -16.08 -10.06
CA GLU A 61 -6.69 -15.47 -8.95
C GLU A 61 -5.53 -14.59 -9.45
N LYS A 62 -4.77 -15.07 -10.44
CA LYS A 62 -3.70 -14.29 -11.05
C LYS A 62 -4.22 -13.04 -11.77
N LEU A 63 -5.34 -13.17 -12.48
CA LEU A 63 -5.95 -12.03 -13.17
C LEU A 63 -6.49 -11.01 -12.17
N GLU A 64 -7.12 -11.43 -11.09
CA GLU A 64 -7.59 -10.56 -10.02
C GLU A 64 -6.44 -9.80 -9.36
N GLU A 65 -5.32 -10.47 -9.11
CA GLU A 65 -4.11 -9.83 -8.57
C GLU A 65 -3.56 -8.77 -9.55
N VAL A 66 -3.50 -9.08 -10.85
CA VAL A 66 -3.06 -8.13 -11.88
C VAL A 66 -4.03 -6.96 -12.00
N VAL A 67 -5.33 -7.21 -12.04
CA VAL A 67 -6.35 -6.17 -12.07
C VAL A 67 -6.23 -5.26 -10.84
N LYS A 68 -6.10 -5.84 -9.65
CA LYS A 68 -5.91 -5.07 -8.40
C LYS A 68 -4.66 -4.19 -8.44
N LYS A 69 -3.57 -4.67 -9.04
CA LYS A 69 -2.34 -3.87 -9.22
C LYS A 69 -2.52 -2.73 -10.23
N VAL A 70 -3.18 -3.00 -11.35
CA VAL A 70 -3.37 -2.03 -12.44
C VAL A 70 -4.43 -0.98 -12.10
N THR A 71 -5.48 -1.37 -11.37
CA THR A 71 -6.55 -0.45 -10.94
C THR A 71 -6.25 0.23 -9.62
N SER A 72 -5.11 -0.07 -8.97
CA SER A 72 -4.71 0.61 -7.74
C SER A 72 -4.54 2.10 -8.01
N PRO A 73 -5.26 2.96 -7.30
CA PRO A 73 -5.20 4.39 -7.53
C PRO A 73 -3.81 4.94 -7.22
N ALA A 74 -3.44 5.99 -7.94
CA ALA A 74 -2.16 6.65 -7.73
C ALA A 74 -2.08 7.26 -6.32
N ASN A 75 -1.00 6.98 -5.62
CA ASN A 75 -0.73 7.61 -4.34
C ASN A 75 -0.37 9.09 -4.55
N ARG A 76 -0.73 9.92 -3.56
CA ARG A 76 -0.38 11.33 -3.51
C ARG A 76 0.86 11.52 -2.65
N ILE A 77 1.60 12.58 -2.93
CA ILE A 77 2.74 12.98 -2.11
C ILE A 77 2.33 14.17 -1.28
N GLY A 78 2.66 14.15 0.01
CA GLY A 78 2.49 15.27 0.92
C GLY A 78 3.72 15.47 1.79
N THR A 79 3.82 16.62 2.43
CA THR A 79 4.90 16.98 3.36
C THR A 79 4.43 16.83 4.79
N PHE A 80 5.11 16.01 5.57
CA PHE A 80 4.80 15.78 6.98
C PHE A 80 5.24 16.97 7.83
N LEU A 81 4.31 17.58 8.56
CA LEU A 81 4.58 18.73 9.45
C LEU A 81 4.70 18.34 10.92
N GLY A 82 4.09 17.25 11.33
CA GLY A 82 4.15 16.77 12.71
C GLY A 82 3.05 15.78 13.05
N ALA A 83 3.22 15.11 14.18
CA ALA A 83 2.19 14.26 14.75
C ALA A 83 1.14 15.13 15.49
N SER A 84 -0.15 14.89 15.24
CA SER A 84 -1.25 15.53 15.96
C SER A 84 -1.78 14.66 17.09
N SER A 85 -1.70 13.32 16.93
CA SER A 85 -2.06 12.34 17.95
C SER A 85 -1.20 11.07 17.77
N ALA A 86 -1.49 10.01 18.54
CA ALA A 86 -0.77 8.74 18.44
C ALA A 86 -0.90 8.06 17.06
N SER A 87 -1.97 8.38 16.31
CA SER A 87 -2.26 7.74 15.00
C SER A 87 -2.55 8.75 13.89
N THR A 88 -2.50 10.06 14.17
CA THR A 88 -2.86 11.12 13.23
C THR A 88 -1.68 12.06 13.04
N ALA A 89 -1.42 12.40 11.79
CA ALA A 89 -0.36 13.31 11.37
C ALA A 89 -0.93 14.54 10.66
N HIS A 90 -0.29 15.67 10.84
CA HIS A 90 -0.53 16.89 10.07
C HIS A 90 0.35 16.88 8.83
N VAL A 91 -0.26 16.98 7.65
CA VAL A 91 0.38 16.86 6.34
C VAL A 91 -0.12 17.96 5.41
N VAL A 92 0.77 18.52 4.60
CA VAL A 92 0.39 19.42 3.51
C VAL A 92 0.42 18.65 2.20
N VAL A 93 -0.65 18.76 1.42
CA VAL A 93 -0.78 18.16 0.09
C VAL A 93 -1.24 19.23 -0.89
N GLY A 94 -0.42 19.55 -1.89
CA GLY A 94 -0.78 20.59 -2.89
C GLY A 94 -1.05 21.98 -2.30
N GLY A 95 -0.43 22.32 -1.17
CA GLY A 95 -0.61 23.60 -0.48
C GLY A 95 -1.81 23.66 0.48
N ALA A 96 -2.55 22.57 0.66
CA ALA A 96 -3.65 22.46 1.61
C ALA A 96 -3.27 21.57 2.81
N ASP A 97 -3.74 21.94 4.00
CA ASP A 97 -3.48 21.24 5.25
C ASP A 97 -4.48 20.08 5.46
N TYR A 98 -3.97 18.93 5.85
CA TYR A 98 -4.76 17.73 6.15
C TYR A 98 -4.31 17.09 7.46
N TYR A 99 -5.25 16.52 8.19
CA TYR A 99 -5.00 15.63 9.32
C TYR A 99 -5.28 14.20 8.87
N CYS A 100 -4.22 13.43 8.65
CA CYS A 100 -4.26 12.12 8.03
C CYS A 100 -3.98 11.02 9.05
N ASN A 101 -4.68 9.90 8.93
CA ASN A 101 -4.31 8.70 9.68
C ASN A 101 -3.00 8.13 9.14
N VAL A 102 -2.28 7.42 10.01
CA VAL A 102 -1.01 6.76 9.66
C VAL A 102 -1.23 5.25 9.70
N ASP A 103 -0.77 4.55 8.66
CA ASP A 103 -0.80 3.08 8.62
C ASP A 103 -0.04 2.52 9.83
N PRO A 104 -0.60 1.57 10.59
CA PRO A 104 0.04 1.01 11.78
C PRO A 104 1.43 0.41 11.55
N ARG A 105 1.76 0.07 10.30
CA ARG A 105 3.09 -0.42 9.92
C ARG A 105 4.16 0.67 9.88
N ILE A 106 3.75 1.95 9.86
CA ILE A 106 4.67 3.09 9.83
C ILE A 106 4.79 3.64 11.24
N PRO A 107 5.97 3.55 11.88
CA PRO A 107 6.17 4.13 13.20
C PRO A 107 6.18 5.66 13.11
N LEU A 108 5.09 6.30 13.55
CA LEU A 108 4.90 7.75 13.51
C LEU A 108 6.07 8.52 14.17
N ALA A 109 6.67 7.96 15.22
CA ALA A 109 7.82 8.54 15.91
C ALA A 109 9.10 8.62 15.04
N LYS A 110 9.18 7.88 13.94
CA LYS A 110 10.31 7.93 12.99
C LYS A 110 10.13 8.98 11.91
N LEU A 111 8.89 9.42 11.66
CA LEU A 111 8.63 10.47 10.68
C LEU A 111 9.19 11.79 11.19
N LYS A 112 9.99 12.44 10.37
CA LYS A 112 10.63 13.71 10.70
C LYS A 112 9.88 14.86 10.01
N LYS A 113 9.75 16.00 10.69
CA LYS A 113 9.16 17.20 10.11
C LYS A 113 9.89 17.63 8.85
N GLY A 114 9.17 17.85 7.78
CA GLY A 114 9.68 18.19 6.46
C GLY A 114 10.00 16.96 5.57
N THR A 115 9.69 15.72 6.01
CA THR A 115 9.79 14.57 5.11
C THR A 115 8.58 14.45 4.21
N ARG A 116 8.81 13.91 3.02
CA ARG A 116 7.73 13.56 2.08
C ARG A 116 7.11 12.23 2.50
N VAL A 117 5.80 12.18 2.45
CA VAL A 117 5.02 10.99 2.78
C VAL A 117 4.10 10.62 1.62
N LEU A 118 3.88 9.33 1.48
CA LEU A 118 2.98 8.77 0.48
C LEU A 118 1.61 8.59 1.11
N LEU A 119 0.57 9.13 0.47
CA LEU A 119 -0.82 9.02 0.90
C LEU A 119 -1.63 8.25 -0.12
N ASN A 120 -2.49 7.35 0.34
CA ASN A 120 -3.47 6.68 -0.51
C ASN A 120 -4.69 7.57 -0.79
N GLU A 121 -5.66 7.09 -1.54
CA GLU A 121 -6.90 7.83 -1.85
C GLU A 121 -7.69 8.25 -0.62
N ALA A 122 -7.67 7.46 0.45
CA ALA A 122 -8.33 7.76 1.71
C ALA A 122 -7.52 8.73 2.58
N PHE A 123 -6.46 9.34 2.06
CA PHE A 123 -5.54 10.21 2.80
C PHE A 123 -4.92 9.53 4.03
N VAL A 124 -4.64 8.24 3.93
CA VAL A 124 -3.85 7.52 4.94
C VAL A 124 -2.39 7.53 4.50
N ILE A 125 -1.48 7.84 5.42
CA ILE A 125 -0.04 7.76 5.18
C ILE A 125 0.36 6.28 5.10
N VAL A 126 0.85 5.87 3.92
CA VAL A 126 1.23 4.48 3.61
C VAL A 126 2.73 4.31 3.35
N GLY A 127 3.50 5.40 3.32
CA GLY A 127 4.95 5.35 3.12
C GLY A 127 5.66 6.62 3.56
N ASP A 128 6.94 6.49 3.93
CA ASP A 128 7.89 7.57 4.17
C ASP A 128 8.87 7.60 2.99
N LEU A 129 8.97 8.75 2.33
CA LEU A 129 9.87 8.98 1.19
C LEU A 129 11.15 9.73 1.59
N GLY A 130 11.27 10.11 2.86
CA GLY A 130 12.40 10.91 3.34
C GLY A 130 12.33 12.37 2.90
N PHE A 131 13.45 13.07 3.04
CA PHE A 131 13.56 14.46 2.63
C PHE A 131 13.68 14.59 1.11
N GLU A 132 13.04 15.62 0.53
CA GLU A 132 13.23 15.98 -0.88
C GLU A 132 14.68 16.40 -1.13
N THR A 133 15.29 15.87 -2.18
CA THR A 133 16.66 16.19 -2.58
C THR A 133 16.73 17.13 -3.79
N ALA A 134 15.61 17.41 -4.45
CA ALA A 134 15.49 18.32 -5.57
C ALA A 134 14.43 19.38 -5.28
N GLY A 135 14.56 20.58 -5.84
CA GLY A 135 13.58 21.65 -5.65
C GLY A 135 14.20 23.04 -5.86
N PRO A 136 13.37 24.08 -5.86
CA PRO A 136 13.86 25.45 -6.03
C PRO A 136 14.73 25.88 -4.87
N VAL A 137 15.80 26.62 -5.20
CA VAL A 137 16.71 27.21 -4.22
C VAL A 137 16.38 28.69 -4.09
N THR A 138 16.31 29.17 -2.84
CA THR A 138 16.03 30.56 -2.52
C THR A 138 16.93 31.04 -1.38
N LYS A 139 17.05 32.37 -1.21
CA LYS A 139 17.85 32.94 -0.13
C LYS A 139 17.01 33.19 1.11
N ILE A 140 17.62 32.98 2.28
CA ILE A 140 17.08 33.39 3.56
C ILE A 140 17.22 34.91 3.65
N THR A 141 16.12 35.61 3.84
CA THR A 141 16.11 37.05 4.11
C THR A 141 16.15 37.34 5.61
N GLU A 142 15.50 36.48 6.40
CA GLU A 142 15.42 36.64 7.86
C GLU A 142 15.22 35.28 8.55
N VAL A 143 15.87 35.08 9.68
CA VAL A 143 15.63 33.96 10.59
C VAL A 143 14.62 34.40 11.66
N ILE A 144 13.47 33.74 11.73
CA ILE A 144 12.36 34.10 12.62
C ILE A 144 12.25 33.04 13.73
N GLY A 145 12.86 33.33 14.88
CA GLY A 145 12.92 32.36 15.98
C GLY A 145 13.73 31.12 15.61
N ASP A 146 13.40 30.00 16.24
CA ASP A 146 14.16 28.75 16.08
C ASP A 146 13.65 27.84 14.96
N ASP A 147 12.40 28.05 14.52
CA ASP A 147 11.69 27.09 13.66
C ASP A 147 11.20 27.66 12.33
N ARG A 148 11.34 28.96 12.08
CA ARG A 148 10.85 29.63 10.88
C ARG A 148 11.90 30.46 10.18
N LEU A 149 11.76 30.52 8.86
CA LEU A 149 12.63 31.30 7.99
C LEU A 149 11.78 32.14 7.05
N ARG A 150 12.14 33.40 6.87
CA ARG A 150 11.64 34.18 5.73
C ARG A 150 12.60 33.97 4.57
N VAL A 151 12.06 33.56 3.44
CA VAL A 151 12.82 33.29 2.22
C VAL A 151 12.25 34.10 1.06
N GLY A 152 13.06 34.41 0.07
CA GLY A 152 12.62 35.10 -1.14
C GLY A 152 13.56 36.19 -1.60
N SER A 153 13.06 37.11 -2.44
CA SER A 153 13.83 38.24 -2.96
C SER A 153 13.98 39.35 -1.92
N GLU A 154 15.12 40.00 -1.87
CA GLU A 154 15.41 41.16 -0.99
C GLU A 154 14.46 42.34 -1.17
N HIS A 155 13.77 42.41 -2.33
CA HIS A 155 12.82 43.49 -2.65
C HIS A 155 11.37 43.19 -2.28
N GLY A 156 11.10 42.14 -1.49
CA GLY A 156 9.80 41.88 -0.82
C GLY A 156 8.63 41.40 -1.67
N LEU A 157 8.74 41.37 -2.99
CA LEU A 157 7.61 41.02 -3.86
C LEU A 157 7.20 39.53 -3.85
N HIS A 158 8.05 38.65 -3.34
CA HIS A 158 7.81 37.20 -3.27
C HIS A 158 8.46 36.57 -2.03
N SER A 159 8.28 37.19 -0.86
CA SER A 159 8.79 36.61 0.37
C SER A 159 7.75 35.65 0.98
N MET A 160 8.21 34.48 1.43
CA MET A 160 7.42 33.49 2.13
C MET A 160 8.00 33.20 3.50
N VAL A 161 7.17 32.89 4.46
CA VAL A 161 7.60 32.36 5.76
C VAL A 161 7.38 30.86 5.78
N LEU A 162 8.47 30.12 5.91
CA LEU A 162 8.49 28.66 5.90
C LEU A 162 8.94 28.12 7.25
N GLN A 163 8.49 26.92 7.57
CA GLN A 163 8.98 26.18 8.73
C GLN A 163 10.27 25.45 8.38
N ARG A 164 11.23 25.44 9.32
CA ARG A 164 12.44 24.64 9.20
C ARG A 164 12.10 23.15 9.24
N SER A 165 12.69 22.37 8.35
CA SER A 165 12.65 20.91 8.44
C SER A 165 13.52 20.45 9.62
N SER A 166 13.26 19.25 10.12
CA SER A 166 14.08 18.66 11.19
C SER A 166 15.52 18.37 10.76
N ASP A 167 15.77 18.24 9.47
CA ASP A 167 17.11 18.07 8.92
C ASP A 167 17.99 19.32 9.15
N LEU A 168 17.40 20.50 9.12
CA LEU A 168 18.05 21.77 9.36
C LEU A 168 18.05 22.21 10.83
N ALA A 169 17.44 21.46 11.75
CA ALA A 169 17.23 21.87 13.14
C ALA A 169 18.52 22.25 13.87
N HIS A 170 19.64 21.60 13.55
CA HIS A 170 20.95 21.82 14.16
C HIS A 170 21.87 22.70 13.33
N SER A 171 21.42 23.21 12.20
CA SER A 171 22.22 24.07 11.32
C SER A 171 22.15 25.52 11.76
N THR A 172 23.27 26.22 11.82
CA THR A 172 23.32 27.67 12.06
C THR A 172 23.06 28.39 10.75
N LEU A 173 21.80 28.82 10.56
CA LEU A 173 21.35 29.52 9.35
C LEU A 173 21.42 31.03 9.56
N LYS A 174 21.80 31.77 8.51
CA LYS A 174 21.91 33.24 8.52
C LYS A 174 21.20 33.84 7.30
N SER A 175 20.87 35.11 7.39
CA SER A 175 20.42 35.88 6.22
C SER A 175 21.50 35.85 5.14
N GLY A 176 21.09 35.60 3.90
CA GLY A 176 21.93 35.41 2.73
C GLY A 176 22.28 33.95 2.40
N ASP A 177 22.07 33.00 3.31
CA ASP A 177 22.25 31.58 3.04
C ASP A 177 21.24 31.10 2.01
N GLU A 178 21.64 30.16 1.19
CA GLU A 178 20.76 29.53 0.20
C GLU A 178 20.17 28.26 0.78
N VAL A 179 18.85 28.16 0.67
CA VAL A 179 18.11 26.99 1.10
C VAL A 179 17.18 26.49 0.01
N ARG A 180 16.99 25.20 -0.03
CA ARG A 180 15.99 24.59 -0.86
C ARG A 180 14.64 24.67 -0.16
N VAL A 181 13.60 24.95 -0.92
CA VAL A 181 12.22 25.04 -0.43
C VAL A 181 11.32 24.06 -1.16
N GLU A 182 10.27 23.63 -0.48
CA GLU A 182 9.25 22.70 -0.99
C GLU A 182 7.86 23.34 -0.89
#